data_3efbd51f5a238aed03ce28ca1cc2f6f1
#
_entry.id   3efbd51f5a238aed03ce28ca1cc2f6f1
#
_cell.length_a   1.000
_cell.length_b   1.000
_cell.length_c   1.000
_cell.angle_alpha   90.00
_cell.angle_beta   90.00
_cell.angle_gamma   90.00
#
_symmetry.space_group_name_H-M   'P 1'
#
loop_
_entity.id
_entity.type
_entity.pdbx_description
1 polymer ?
#
loop_
_entity_poly.entity_id
_entity_poly.type
_entity_poly.pdbx_seq_one_letter_code
_entity_poly.pdbx_strand_id
1 'polypeptide(L)'
;MLRYLRLYYHFFRNSLIRLFEFRFNVFILSVVQIVWLGVMLGSITLIFGQVDSLAGWRKQEVLILAVIAMLFHDIMEMLFMGNLQRFSYYVRHGEFDFILLKPVNARFLASFRQAEFYNIFRMAAMIFVLTKLLPQANVQPSGGQWALFLGFFVAGLIVFYNLFFLVTTTNFWLINVFNFNDIFDRLLSAGRYPVDVFKGRVKWFFLYIIPLGLVGTFSTEILFGKLRPLSLIFAGFALVLTTLVSEFFWRFALRHYQSASS
;
A
#
# COMPACT_ATOMS: atom_id res chain seq x y z
N MET A 1 -7.62 11.79 21.27
CA MET A 1 -6.58 11.80 20.24
C MET A 1 -5.20 11.43 20.80
N LEU A 2 -4.67 12.13 21.82
CA LEU A 2 -3.36 11.86 22.44
C LEU A 2 -3.16 10.41 22.93
N ARG A 3 -4.23 9.73 23.42
CA ARG A 3 -4.18 8.33 23.86
C ARG A 3 -3.80 7.38 22.73
N TYR A 4 -4.39 7.55 21.52
CA TYR A 4 -4.10 6.70 20.36
C TYR A 4 -2.68 6.94 19.82
N LEU A 5 -2.21 8.18 19.80
CA LEU A 5 -0.83 8.50 19.41
C LEU A 5 0.18 7.85 20.37
N ARG A 6 -0.06 7.93 21.69
CA ARG A 6 0.79 7.26 22.69
C ARG A 6 0.78 5.74 22.52
N LEU A 7 -0.39 5.15 22.28
CA LEU A 7 -0.53 3.71 22.05
C LEU A 7 0.21 3.27 20.78
N TYR A 8 0.05 4.02 19.70
CA TYR A 8 0.76 3.76 18.44
C TYR A 8 2.27 3.88 18.60
N TYR A 9 2.74 4.88 19.35
CA TYR A 9 4.17 5.02 19.70
C TYR A 9 4.71 3.78 20.42
N HIS A 10 3.98 3.23 21.39
CA HIS A 10 4.39 2.00 22.08
C HIS A 10 4.41 0.79 21.15
N PHE A 11 3.43 0.65 20.27
CA PHE A 11 3.42 -0.42 19.26
C PHE A 11 4.61 -0.30 18.32
N PHE A 12 4.87 0.89 17.82
CA PHE A 12 5.99 1.20 16.94
C PHE A 12 7.33 0.89 17.62
N ARG A 13 7.51 1.36 18.86
CA ARG A 13 8.70 1.08 19.67
C ARG A 13 8.92 -0.43 19.88
N ASN A 14 7.89 -1.17 20.22
CA ASN A 14 7.98 -2.61 20.43
C ASN A 14 8.35 -3.33 19.12
N SER A 15 7.85 -2.86 17.98
CA SER A 15 8.21 -3.40 16.67
C SER A 15 9.67 -3.10 16.31
N LEU A 16 10.19 -1.92 16.67
CA LEU A 16 11.62 -1.60 16.51
C LEU A 16 12.50 -2.49 17.41
N ILE A 17 12.11 -2.72 18.67
CA ILE A 17 12.87 -3.62 19.57
C ILE A 17 13.00 -5.00 18.94
N ARG A 18 11.92 -5.57 18.40
CA ARG A 18 11.94 -6.85 17.67
C ARG A 18 12.87 -6.83 16.46
N LEU A 19 12.93 -5.74 15.70
CA LEU A 19 13.85 -5.60 14.57
C LEU A 19 15.31 -5.75 15.01
N PHE A 20 15.68 -5.13 16.14
CA PHE A 20 17.06 -5.23 16.68
C PHE A 20 17.36 -6.60 17.28
N GLU A 21 16.36 -7.26 17.88
CA GLU A 21 16.49 -8.63 18.39
C GLU A 21 16.81 -9.63 17.28
N PHE A 22 16.15 -9.51 16.13
CA PHE A 22 16.35 -10.36 14.95
C PHE A 22 17.23 -9.72 13.87
N ARG A 23 18.19 -8.88 14.25
CA ARG A 23 19.02 -8.06 13.33
C ARG A 23 19.64 -8.83 12.18
N PHE A 24 20.10 -10.08 12.40
CA PHE A 24 20.72 -10.89 11.37
C PHE A 24 19.72 -11.35 10.31
N ASN A 25 18.53 -11.76 10.72
CA ASN A 25 17.43 -12.09 9.80
C ASN A 25 16.99 -10.87 8.99
N VAL A 26 16.86 -9.71 9.65
CA VAL A 26 16.54 -8.44 8.99
C VAL A 26 17.61 -8.07 7.96
N PHE A 27 18.89 -8.27 8.26
CA PHE A 27 19.98 -8.03 7.31
C PHE A 27 19.85 -8.91 6.07
N ILE A 28 19.68 -10.23 6.24
CA ILE A 28 19.51 -11.17 5.11
C ILE A 28 18.30 -10.78 4.26
N LEU A 29 17.14 -10.56 4.89
CA LEU A 29 15.93 -10.15 4.19
C LEU A 29 16.12 -8.83 3.44
N SER A 30 16.83 -7.88 4.03
CA SER A 30 17.12 -6.59 3.38
C SER A 30 17.99 -6.76 2.14
N VAL A 31 19.00 -7.60 2.18
CA VAL A 31 19.84 -7.92 1.01
C VAL A 31 18.99 -8.52 -0.10
N VAL A 32 18.16 -9.52 0.22
CA VAL A 32 17.22 -10.13 -0.74
C VAL A 32 16.30 -9.09 -1.36
N GLN A 33 15.75 -8.20 -0.55
CA GLN A 33 14.82 -7.15 -1.02
C GLN A 33 15.51 -6.11 -1.92
N ILE A 34 16.78 -5.77 -1.65
CA ILE A 34 17.57 -4.87 -2.52
C ILE A 34 17.90 -5.57 -3.85
N VAL A 35 18.22 -6.87 -3.82
CA VAL A 35 18.41 -7.65 -5.06
C VAL A 35 17.13 -7.66 -5.89
N TRP A 36 15.98 -7.90 -5.27
CA TRP A 36 14.69 -7.85 -5.97
C TRP A 36 14.38 -6.46 -6.57
N LEU A 37 14.75 -5.37 -5.89
CA LEU A 37 14.67 -4.01 -6.46
C LEU A 37 15.54 -3.91 -7.72
N GLY A 38 16.78 -4.40 -7.67
CA GLY A 38 17.68 -4.43 -8.82
C GLY A 38 17.13 -5.26 -10.00
N VAL A 39 16.59 -6.44 -9.71
CA VAL A 39 15.95 -7.31 -10.74
C VAL A 39 14.76 -6.60 -11.38
N MET A 40 13.91 -5.94 -10.59
CA MET A 40 12.75 -5.20 -11.09
C MET A 40 13.17 -4.03 -12.00
N LEU A 41 14.12 -3.21 -11.58
CA LEU A 41 14.61 -2.09 -12.39
C LEU A 41 15.36 -2.58 -13.64
N GLY A 42 16.11 -3.69 -13.50
CA GLY A 42 16.78 -4.36 -14.60
C GLY A 42 15.79 -4.90 -15.64
N SER A 43 14.71 -5.55 -15.21
CA SER A 43 13.68 -6.07 -16.11
C SER A 43 12.99 -4.98 -16.91
N ILE A 44 12.64 -3.84 -16.28
CA ILE A 44 12.11 -2.67 -17.00
C ILE A 44 13.13 -2.18 -18.03
N THR A 45 14.41 -2.08 -17.62
CA THR A 45 15.48 -1.62 -18.52
C THR A 45 15.64 -2.53 -19.74
N LEU A 46 15.54 -3.85 -19.56
CA LEU A 46 15.60 -4.83 -20.66
C LEU A 46 14.40 -4.70 -21.60
N ILE A 47 13.19 -4.48 -21.08
CA ILE A 47 12.01 -4.23 -21.91
C ILE A 47 12.24 -3.00 -22.82
N PHE A 48 12.75 -1.91 -22.24
CA PHE A 48 13.07 -0.70 -23.00
C PHE A 48 14.31 -0.82 -23.91
N GLY A 49 15.03 -1.92 -23.86
CA GLY A 49 16.01 -2.30 -24.90
C GLY A 49 15.35 -2.77 -26.22
N GLN A 50 14.07 -3.12 -26.19
CA GLN A 50 13.32 -3.63 -27.34
C GLN A 50 12.20 -2.68 -27.80
N VAL A 51 11.77 -1.73 -26.97
CA VAL A 51 10.71 -0.77 -27.27
C VAL A 51 11.10 0.63 -26.82
N ASP A 52 10.73 1.66 -27.59
CA ASP A 52 11.05 3.06 -27.26
C ASP A 52 10.11 3.65 -26.22
N SER A 53 8.87 3.13 -26.12
CA SER A 53 7.88 3.58 -25.16
C SER A 53 6.91 2.47 -24.76
N LEU A 54 6.38 2.54 -23.55
CA LEU A 54 5.36 1.64 -23.05
C LEU A 54 4.05 2.41 -22.84
N ALA A 55 3.09 2.23 -23.73
CA ALA A 55 1.82 2.97 -23.71
C ALA A 55 1.98 4.51 -23.65
N GLY A 56 3.01 5.06 -24.34
CA GLY A 56 3.33 6.47 -24.35
C GLY A 56 4.25 6.95 -23.21
N TRP A 57 4.62 6.07 -22.29
CA TRP A 57 5.55 6.37 -21.20
C TRP A 57 7.00 6.07 -21.60
N ARG A 58 7.92 6.97 -21.29
CA ARG A 58 9.36 6.79 -21.51
C ARG A 58 9.98 5.93 -20.42
N LYS A 59 11.15 5.35 -20.69
CA LYS A 59 11.90 4.50 -19.75
C LYS A 59 12.01 5.11 -18.35
N GLN A 60 12.48 6.35 -18.24
CA GLN A 60 12.70 7.02 -16.96
C GLN A 60 11.39 7.22 -16.19
N GLU A 61 10.30 7.54 -16.90
CA GLU A 61 8.98 7.70 -16.30
C GLU A 61 8.48 6.39 -15.70
N VAL A 62 8.65 5.26 -16.42
CA VAL A 62 8.24 3.93 -15.93
C VAL A 62 9.12 3.47 -14.76
N LEU A 63 10.43 3.75 -14.79
CA LEU A 63 11.32 3.44 -13.68
C LEU A 63 10.93 4.22 -12.41
N ILE A 64 10.65 5.52 -12.53
CA ILE A 64 10.20 6.36 -11.41
C ILE A 64 8.85 5.84 -10.88
N LEU A 65 7.90 5.56 -11.78
CA LEU A 65 6.59 5.01 -11.41
C LEU A 65 6.74 3.68 -10.65
N ALA A 66 7.57 2.76 -11.15
CA ALA A 66 7.79 1.47 -10.51
C ALA A 66 8.38 1.62 -9.11
N VAL A 67 9.36 2.53 -8.91
CA VAL A 67 9.94 2.80 -7.59
C VAL A 67 8.90 3.40 -6.65
N ILE A 68 8.09 4.35 -7.11
CA ILE A 68 7.00 4.95 -6.31
C ILE A 68 5.98 3.88 -5.91
N ALA A 69 5.57 3.01 -6.84
CA ALA A 69 4.62 1.93 -6.56
C ALA A 69 5.17 0.88 -5.59
N MET A 70 6.47 0.56 -5.68
CA MET A 70 7.13 -0.32 -4.70
C MET A 70 7.23 0.35 -3.33
N LEU A 71 7.56 1.64 -3.26
CA LEU A 71 7.57 2.40 -2.01
C LEU A 71 6.18 2.44 -1.37
N PHE A 72 5.14 2.63 -2.19
CA PHE A 72 3.75 2.57 -1.75
C PHE A 72 3.42 1.21 -1.12
N HIS A 73 3.76 0.12 -1.80
CA HIS A 73 3.56 -1.24 -1.30
C HIS A 73 4.28 -1.47 0.03
N ASP A 74 5.56 -1.07 0.14
CA ASP A 74 6.35 -1.26 1.36
C ASP A 74 5.79 -0.48 2.55
N ILE A 75 5.27 0.73 2.32
CA ILE A 75 4.61 1.51 3.36
C ILE A 75 3.29 0.85 3.78
N MET A 76 2.50 0.33 2.83
CA MET A 76 1.29 -0.44 3.12
C MET A 76 1.60 -1.64 4.02
N GLU A 77 2.63 -2.39 3.67
CA GLU A 77 3.08 -3.57 4.40
C GLU A 77 3.58 -3.19 5.80
N MET A 78 4.42 -2.17 5.89
CA MET A 78 4.96 -1.68 7.15
C MET A 78 3.86 -1.24 8.14
N LEU A 79 2.82 -0.55 7.65
CA LEU A 79 1.84 0.08 8.53
C LEU A 79 0.69 -0.84 8.95
N PHE A 80 0.14 -1.64 8.02
CA PHE A 80 -1.13 -2.34 8.29
C PHE A 80 -1.34 -3.69 7.60
N MET A 81 -0.70 -4.01 6.47
CA MET A 81 -0.98 -5.28 5.78
C MET A 81 -0.70 -6.50 6.66
N GLY A 82 0.44 -6.55 7.34
CA GLY A 82 0.79 -7.65 8.24
C GLY A 82 -0.22 -7.85 9.38
N ASN A 83 -0.82 -6.79 9.91
CA ASN A 83 -1.88 -6.89 10.92
C ASN A 83 -3.17 -7.43 10.34
N LEU A 84 -3.59 -6.92 9.17
CA LEU A 84 -4.83 -7.33 8.50
C LEU A 84 -4.76 -8.77 8.01
N GLN A 85 -3.59 -9.25 7.60
CA GLN A 85 -3.37 -10.67 7.28
C GLN A 85 -3.60 -11.58 8.50
N ARG A 86 -3.19 -11.15 9.68
CA ARG A 86 -3.42 -11.89 10.94
C ARG A 86 -4.87 -11.83 11.43
N PHE A 87 -5.69 -10.93 10.89
CA PHE A 87 -7.09 -10.78 11.30
C PHE A 87 -7.89 -12.07 11.13
N SER A 88 -7.72 -12.76 10.00
CA SER A 88 -8.35 -14.07 9.74
C SER A 88 -7.99 -15.10 10.81
N TYR A 89 -6.75 -15.11 11.29
CA TYR A 89 -6.30 -15.96 12.37
C TYR A 89 -7.03 -15.63 13.68
N TYR A 90 -7.11 -14.36 14.05
CA TYR A 90 -7.78 -13.93 15.28
C TYR A 90 -9.27 -14.28 15.30
N VAL A 91 -9.96 -14.13 14.17
CA VAL A 91 -11.38 -14.48 14.06
C VAL A 91 -11.58 -15.98 14.22
N ARG A 92 -10.77 -16.80 13.54
CA ARG A 92 -10.89 -18.27 13.57
C ARG A 92 -10.62 -18.90 14.93
N HIS A 93 -9.68 -18.34 15.69
CA HIS A 93 -9.28 -18.89 16.99
C HIS A 93 -10.01 -18.23 18.16
N GLY A 94 -11.03 -17.39 17.88
CA GLY A 94 -11.77 -16.68 18.93
C GLY A 94 -10.94 -15.57 19.63
N GLU A 95 -9.70 -15.32 19.18
CA GLU A 95 -8.84 -14.31 19.77
C GLU A 95 -9.34 -12.88 19.49
N PHE A 96 -10.22 -12.72 18.52
CA PHE A 96 -10.82 -11.41 18.22
C PHE A 96 -11.67 -10.88 19.37
N ASP A 97 -12.29 -11.76 20.17
CA ASP A 97 -13.05 -11.37 21.38
C ASP A 97 -12.19 -10.58 22.36
N PHE A 98 -10.92 -10.98 22.54
CA PHE A 98 -9.97 -10.24 23.38
C PHE A 98 -9.61 -8.85 22.82
N ILE A 99 -9.76 -8.64 21.52
CA ILE A 99 -9.62 -7.31 20.90
C ILE A 99 -10.83 -6.45 21.23
N LEU A 100 -12.03 -7.02 21.17
CA LEU A 100 -13.30 -6.34 21.48
C LEU A 100 -13.42 -5.93 22.97
N LEU A 101 -12.88 -6.72 23.87
CA LEU A 101 -12.89 -6.42 25.32
C LEU A 101 -11.98 -5.25 25.71
N LYS A 102 -11.07 -4.83 24.84
CA LYS A 102 -10.16 -3.71 25.16
C LYS A 102 -10.88 -2.37 25.04
N PRO A 103 -10.64 -1.40 25.95
CA PRO A 103 -11.25 -0.07 25.91
C PRO A 103 -10.59 0.84 24.85
N VAL A 104 -10.42 0.30 23.61
CA VAL A 104 -9.79 0.94 22.46
C VAL A 104 -10.56 0.51 21.22
N ASN A 105 -10.63 1.35 20.19
CA ASN A 105 -11.29 1.03 18.95
C ASN A 105 -10.69 -0.27 18.35
N ALA A 106 -11.56 -1.28 18.13
CA ALA A 106 -11.15 -2.59 17.64
C ALA A 106 -10.55 -2.53 16.21
N ARG A 107 -11.07 -1.65 15.35
CA ARG A 107 -10.51 -1.38 14.01
C ARG A 107 -9.06 -0.90 14.10
N PHE A 108 -8.79 0.04 15.03
CA PHE A 108 -7.43 0.55 15.25
C PHE A 108 -6.48 -0.55 15.73
N LEU A 109 -6.90 -1.37 16.70
CA LEU A 109 -6.07 -2.48 17.20
C LEU A 109 -5.83 -3.55 16.16
N ALA A 110 -6.85 -3.90 15.38
CA ALA A 110 -6.73 -4.89 14.30
C ALA A 110 -5.79 -4.42 13.19
N SER A 111 -5.70 -3.09 12.94
CA SER A 111 -4.95 -2.54 11.82
C SER A 111 -3.53 -2.09 12.15
N PHE A 112 -3.26 -1.61 13.37
CA PHE A 112 -2.03 -0.86 13.69
C PHE A 112 -1.26 -1.39 14.91
N ARG A 113 -1.51 -2.63 15.32
CA ARG A 113 -0.87 -3.21 16.52
C ARG A 113 0.62 -3.49 16.33
N GLN A 114 1.06 -3.73 15.12
CA GLN A 114 2.45 -4.04 14.79
C GLN A 114 2.87 -3.28 13.54
N ALA A 115 4.15 -2.86 13.49
CA ALA A 115 4.77 -2.32 12.29
C ALA A 115 5.86 -3.29 11.82
N GLU A 116 5.91 -3.53 10.50
CA GLU A 116 6.87 -4.44 9.89
C GLU A 116 8.02 -3.65 9.25
N PHE A 117 9.20 -3.66 9.88
CA PHE A 117 10.32 -2.82 9.46
C PHE A 117 11.35 -3.51 8.56
N TYR A 118 11.12 -4.74 8.16
CA TYR A 118 12.10 -5.51 7.36
C TYR A 118 12.39 -4.89 5.98
N ASN A 119 11.49 -4.05 5.45
CA ASN A 119 11.68 -3.34 4.18
C ASN A 119 12.35 -1.97 4.30
N ILE A 120 12.73 -1.51 5.51
CA ILE A 120 13.19 -0.13 5.73
C ILE A 120 14.45 0.20 4.91
N PHE A 121 15.37 -0.75 4.74
CA PHE A 121 16.59 -0.56 3.95
C PHE A 121 16.28 -0.49 2.44
N ARG A 122 15.30 -1.30 1.96
CA ARG A 122 14.82 -1.19 0.59
C ARG A 122 14.13 0.15 0.34
N MET A 123 13.31 0.63 1.28
CA MET A 123 12.67 1.94 1.19
C MET A 123 13.72 3.07 1.09
N ALA A 124 14.77 3.01 1.91
CA ALA A 124 15.88 3.96 1.83
C ALA A 124 16.59 3.90 0.48
N ALA A 125 16.87 2.70 -0.04
CA ALA A 125 17.45 2.49 -1.37
C ALA A 125 16.53 3.04 -2.48
N MET A 126 15.21 2.84 -2.40
CA MET A 126 14.24 3.39 -3.35
C MET A 126 14.22 4.93 -3.33
N ILE A 127 14.26 5.55 -2.16
CA ILE A 127 14.36 7.02 -2.05
C ILE A 127 15.67 7.49 -2.69
N PHE A 128 16.79 6.82 -2.43
CA PHE A 128 18.07 7.14 -3.07
C PHE A 128 17.99 7.00 -4.59
N VAL A 129 17.41 5.91 -5.11
CA VAL A 129 17.21 5.72 -6.56
C VAL A 129 16.37 6.83 -7.16
N LEU A 130 15.29 7.28 -6.49
CA LEU A 130 14.48 8.41 -6.96
C LEU A 130 15.30 9.70 -7.08
N THR A 131 16.21 10.00 -6.13
CA THR A 131 17.08 11.19 -6.23
C THR A 131 18.01 11.16 -7.44
N LYS A 132 18.30 9.96 -7.99
CA LYS A 132 19.12 9.79 -9.20
C LYS A 132 18.28 9.78 -10.49
N LEU A 133 17.09 9.18 -10.45
CA LEU A 133 16.22 9.05 -11.62
C LEU A 133 15.54 10.37 -12.01
N LEU A 134 15.11 11.20 -11.05
CA LEU A 134 14.42 12.47 -11.34
C LEU A 134 15.27 13.42 -12.20
N PRO A 135 16.56 13.71 -11.87
CA PRO A 135 17.41 14.52 -12.72
C PRO A 135 17.66 13.90 -14.11
N GLN A 136 17.81 12.57 -14.19
CA GLN A 136 17.99 11.88 -15.48
C GLN A 136 16.76 11.98 -16.38
N ALA A 137 15.59 12.16 -15.80
CA ALA A 137 14.34 12.41 -16.52
C ALA A 137 14.14 13.89 -16.87
N ASN A 138 15.10 14.78 -16.54
CA ASN A 138 15.00 16.23 -16.63
C ASN A 138 13.80 16.80 -15.84
N VAL A 139 13.48 16.20 -14.69
CA VAL A 139 12.36 16.59 -13.85
C VAL A 139 12.89 17.22 -12.56
N GLN A 140 12.44 18.44 -12.30
CA GLN A 140 12.71 19.19 -11.07
C GLN A 140 11.37 19.62 -10.47
N PRO A 141 10.71 18.77 -9.67
CA PRO A 141 9.40 19.09 -9.14
C PRO A 141 9.46 20.29 -8.20
N SER A 142 8.54 21.24 -8.40
CA SER A 142 8.35 22.39 -7.51
C SER A 142 7.84 21.93 -6.13
N GLY A 143 7.95 22.80 -5.11
CA GLY A 143 7.39 22.53 -3.78
C GLY A 143 5.90 22.22 -3.82
N GLY A 144 5.12 22.86 -4.71
CA GLY A 144 3.70 22.57 -4.92
C GLY A 144 3.47 21.16 -5.48
N GLN A 145 4.28 20.71 -6.43
CA GLN A 145 4.21 19.34 -6.97
C GLN A 145 4.55 18.29 -5.91
N TRP A 146 5.53 18.54 -5.06
CA TRP A 146 5.84 17.66 -3.94
C TRP A 146 4.70 17.60 -2.92
N ALA A 147 4.07 18.73 -2.60
CA ALA A 147 2.92 18.75 -1.70
C ALA A 147 1.72 17.97 -2.29
N LEU A 148 1.42 18.16 -3.58
CA LEU A 148 0.40 17.41 -4.30
C LEU A 148 0.73 15.91 -4.37
N PHE A 149 1.98 15.55 -4.68
CA PHE A 149 2.45 14.16 -4.68
C PHE A 149 2.20 13.49 -3.32
N LEU A 150 2.62 14.13 -2.23
CA LEU A 150 2.42 13.59 -0.89
C LEU A 150 0.95 13.47 -0.55
N GLY A 151 0.11 14.45 -0.91
CA GLY A 151 -1.34 14.40 -0.73
C GLY A 151 -1.97 13.22 -1.45
N PHE A 152 -1.63 13.00 -2.72
CA PHE A 152 -2.12 11.86 -3.51
C PHE A 152 -1.61 10.52 -2.99
N PHE A 153 -0.34 10.47 -2.63
CA PHE A 153 0.28 9.27 -2.08
C PHE A 153 -0.42 8.84 -0.78
N VAL A 154 -0.64 9.78 0.14
CA VAL A 154 -1.36 9.51 1.39
C VAL A 154 -2.83 9.17 1.14
N ALA A 155 -3.52 9.87 0.23
CA ALA A 155 -4.88 9.53 -0.16
C ALA A 155 -4.95 8.10 -0.73
N GLY A 156 -4.00 7.72 -1.58
CA GLY A 156 -3.87 6.36 -2.10
C GLY A 156 -3.70 5.33 -0.99
N LEU A 157 -2.80 5.58 -0.01
CA LEU A 157 -2.59 4.69 1.14
C LEU A 157 -3.90 4.49 1.93
N ILE A 158 -4.69 5.55 2.17
CA ILE A 158 -5.97 5.46 2.87
C ILE A 158 -7.00 4.68 2.05
N VAL A 159 -7.09 4.94 0.75
CA VAL A 159 -8.00 4.21 -0.16
C VAL A 159 -7.69 2.72 -0.15
N PHE A 160 -6.42 2.35 -0.35
CA PHE A 160 -6.02 0.94 -0.37
C PHE A 160 -6.12 0.27 1.00
N TYR A 161 -5.82 0.98 2.08
CA TYR A 161 -6.11 0.51 3.43
C TYR A 161 -7.60 0.17 3.59
N ASN A 162 -8.50 1.07 3.18
CA ASN A 162 -9.94 0.84 3.29
C ASN A 162 -10.40 -0.33 2.43
N LEU A 163 -9.89 -0.48 1.20
CA LEU A 163 -10.20 -1.61 0.34
C LEU A 163 -9.72 -2.93 0.94
N PHE A 164 -8.48 -2.96 1.43
CA PHE A 164 -7.94 -4.15 2.08
C PHE A 164 -8.68 -4.50 3.37
N PHE A 165 -9.04 -3.49 4.15
CA PHE A 165 -9.83 -3.66 5.37
C PHE A 165 -11.23 -4.18 5.08
N LEU A 166 -11.90 -3.71 4.01
CA LEU A 166 -13.18 -4.24 3.54
C LEU A 166 -13.09 -5.74 3.25
N VAL A 167 -12.10 -6.12 2.44
CA VAL A 167 -11.87 -7.54 2.10
C VAL A 167 -11.57 -8.36 3.35
N THR A 168 -10.71 -7.85 4.24
CA THR A 168 -10.37 -8.53 5.50
C THR A 168 -11.58 -8.68 6.43
N THR A 169 -12.48 -7.71 6.46
CA THR A 169 -13.71 -7.76 7.27
C THR A 169 -14.64 -8.90 6.84
N THR A 170 -14.61 -9.35 5.58
CA THR A 170 -15.39 -10.51 5.12
C THR A 170 -15.03 -11.83 5.82
N ASN A 171 -13.84 -11.90 6.46
CA ASN A 171 -13.43 -13.08 7.24
C ASN A 171 -14.36 -13.39 8.43
N PHE A 172 -15.22 -12.48 8.85
CA PHE A 172 -16.26 -12.80 9.84
C PHE A 172 -17.23 -13.85 9.36
N TRP A 173 -17.44 -13.98 8.05
CA TRP A 173 -18.36 -14.96 7.45
C TRP A 173 -17.63 -16.02 6.61
N LEU A 174 -16.53 -15.62 5.96
CA LEU A 174 -15.80 -16.46 5.01
C LEU A 174 -14.48 -16.94 5.64
N ILE A 175 -14.58 -17.87 6.58
CA ILE A 175 -13.47 -18.34 7.43
C ILE A 175 -12.28 -18.92 6.64
N ASN A 176 -12.48 -19.38 5.41
CA ASN A 176 -11.46 -20.10 4.62
C ASN A 176 -10.89 -19.31 3.45
N VAL A 177 -11.03 -17.99 3.41
CA VAL A 177 -10.54 -17.20 2.28
C VAL A 177 -9.08 -16.78 2.50
N PHE A 178 -8.18 -17.78 2.52
CA PHE A 178 -6.74 -17.57 2.74
C PHE A 178 -6.04 -16.77 1.62
N ASN A 179 -6.59 -16.75 0.41
CA ASN A 179 -5.90 -16.23 -0.76
C ASN A 179 -6.19 -14.75 -1.08
N PHE A 180 -7.04 -14.06 -0.29
CA PHE A 180 -7.33 -12.65 -0.56
C PHE A 180 -6.09 -11.76 -0.40
N ASN A 181 -5.22 -12.09 0.54
CA ASN A 181 -3.97 -11.35 0.74
C ASN A 181 -3.07 -11.44 -0.49
N ASP A 182 -2.88 -12.66 -1.02
CA ASP A 182 -2.07 -12.89 -2.22
C ASP A 182 -2.67 -12.21 -3.46
N ILE A 183 -4.00 -12.23 -3.59
CA ILE A 183 -4.70 -11.53 -4.67
C ILE A 183 -4.45 -10.03 -4.57
N PHE A 184 -4.56 -9.47 -3.36
CA PHE A 184 -4.35 -8.04 -3.13
C PHE A 184 -2.91 -7.62 -3.42
N ASP A 185 -1.92 -8.41 -3.00
CA ASP A 185 -0.50 -8.21 -3.31
C ASP A 185 -0.23 -8.23 -4.82
N ARG A 186 -0.82 -9.18 -5.54
CA ARG A 186 -0.71 -9.25 -7.01
C ARG A 186 -1.34 -8.04 -7.69
N LEU A 187 -2.49 -7.58 -7.18
CA LEU A 187 -3.14 -6.38 -7.69
C LEU A 187 -2.28 -5.13 -7.46
N LEU A 188 -1.72 -4.95 -6.26
CA LEU A 188 -0.78 -3.86 -5.98
C LEU A 188 0.46 -3.93 -6.86
N SER A 189 0.97 -5.14 -7.12
CA SER A 189 2.12 -5.35 -8.01
C SER A 189 1.84 -4.91 -9.44
N ALA A 190 0.59 -5.01 -9.93
CA ALA A 190 0.20 -4.47 -11.22
C ALA A 190 0.32 -2.94 -11.31
N GLY A 191 0.22 -2.24 -10.16
CA GLY A 191 0.43 -0.79 -10.06
C GLY A 191 1.88 -0.33 -10.32
N ARG A 192 2.85 -1.25 -10.47
CA ARG A 192 4.24 -0.95 -10.88
C ARG A 192 4.36 -0.59 -12.37
N TYR A 193 3.30 -0.76 -13.12
CA TYR A 193 3.20 -0.39 -14.53
C TYR A 193 2.17 0.73 -14.71
N PRO A 194 2.32 1.61 -15.70
CA PRO A 194 1.33 2.63 -16.01
C PRO A 194 -0.04 2.01 -16.27
N VAL A 195 -1.10 2.58 -15.70
CA VAL A 195 -2.47 2.09 -15.95
C VAL A 195 -2.85 2.14 -17.43
N ASP A 196 -2.15 2.97 -18.22
CA ASP A 196 -2.34 3.09 -19.67
C ASP A 196 -1.92 1.83 -20.45
N VAL A 197 -1.16 0.93 -19.87
CA VAL A 197 -0.80 -0.38 -20.48
C VAL A 197 -2.04 -1.27 -20.61
N PHE A 198 -2.98 -1.15 -19.69
CA PHE A 198 -4.23 -1.91 -19.74
C PHE A 198 -5.20 -1.29 -20.75
N LYS A 199 -5.99 -2.13 -21.42
CA LYS A 199 -6.93 -1.70 -22.47
C LYS A 199 -8.37 -2.07 -22.12
N GLY A 200 -9.31 -1.34 -22.69
CA GLY A 200 -10.74 -1.65 -22.62
C GLY A 200 -11.27 -1.76 -21.19
N ARG A 201 -12.04 -2.82 -20.92
CA ARG A 201 -12.70 -3.05 -19.61
C ARG A 201 -11.69 -3.27 -18.47
N VAL A 202 -10.51 -3.83 -18.76
CA VAL A 202 -9.46 -4.04 -17.76
C VAL A 202 -8.89 -2.70 -17.27
N LYS A 203 -8.65 -1.75 -18.19
CA LYS A 203 -8.25 -0.38 -17.82
C LYS A 203 -9.29 0.29 -16.96
N TRP A 204 -10.57 0.17 -17.33
CA TRP A 204 -11.69 0.73 -16.56
C TRP A 204 -11.73 0.14 -15.14
N PHE A 205 -11.61 -1.17 -15.00
CA PHE A 205 -11.56 -1.86 -13.70
C PHE A 205 -10.42 -1.35 -12.82
N PHE A 206 -9.20 -1.23 -13.37
CA PHE A 206 -8.02 -0.75 -12.65
C PHE A 206 -7.98 0.76 -12.42
N LEU A 207 -8.80 1.52 -13.11
CA LEU A 207 -8.95 2.95 -12.82
C LEU A 207 -9.99 3.21 -11.73
N TYR A 208 -11.13 2.53 -11.76
CA TYR A 208 -12.31 2.92 -11.00
C TYR A 208 -12.69 1.95 -9.87
N ILE A 209 -12.48 0.65 -10.05
CA ILE A 209 -12.83 -0.35 -9.03
C ILE A 209 -11.65 -0.58 -8.07
N ILE A 210 -10.48 -0.90 -8.62
CA ILE A 210 -9.24 -1.02 -7.86
C ILE A 210 -8.31 0.09 -8.34
N PRO A 211 -8.35 1.29 -7.76
CA PRO A 211 -7.76 2.49 -8.34
C PRO A 211 -6.22 2.45 -8.36
N LEU A 212 -5.64 1.54 -9.16
CA LEU A 212 -4.19 1.38 -9.30
C LEU A 212 -3.48 2.66 -9.73
N GLY A 213 -4.20 3.57 -10.40
CA GLY A 213 -3.66 4.89 -10.71
C GLY A 213 -3.14 5.65 -9.49
N LEU A 214 -3.74 5.45 -8.30
CA LEU A 214 -3.30 6.06 -7.05
C LEU A 214 -2.01 5.45 -6.50
N VAL A 215 -1.67 4.21 -6.88
CA VAL A 215 -0.46 3.52 -6.40
C VAL A 215 0.80 4.14 -6.99
N GLY A 216 0.82 4.43 -8.29
CA GLY A 216 2.03 4.93 -8.96
C GLY A 216 1.75 5.94 -10.07
N THR A 217 0.77 5.68 -10.95
CA THR A 217 0.56 6.46 -12.18
C THR A 217 0.29 7.94 -11.88
N PHE A 218 -0.72 8.27 -11.09
CA PHE A 218 -1.09 9.67 -10.81
C PHE A 218 -0.02 10.40 -10.00
N SER A 219 0.60 9.72 -9.03
CA SER A 219 1.71 10.26 -8.26
C SER A 219 2.90 10.62 -9.15
N THR A 220 3.19 9.79 -10.14
CA THR A 220 4.25 10.07 -11.13
C THR A 220 3.83 11.19 -12.07
N GLU A 221 2.61 11.20 -12.61
CA GLU A 221 2.09 12.29 -13.45
C GLU A 221 2.21 13.67 -12.78
N ILE A 222 2.01 13.75 -11.45
CA ILE A 222 2.18 14.99 -10.67
C ILE A 222 3.62 15.47 -10.75
N LEU A 223 4.60 14.60 -10.51
CA LEU A 223 6.02 14.97 -10.54
C LEU A 223 6.46 15.46 -11.93
N PHE A 224 5.86 14.93 -12.99
CA PHE A 224 6.10 15.33 -14.38
C PHE A 224 5.24 16.52 -14.83
N GLY A 225 4.38 17.07 -13.97
CA GLY A 225 3.46 18.17 -14.34
C GLY A 225 2.39 17.77 -15.36
N LYS A 226 2.09 16.49 -15.47
CA LYS A 226 1.13 15.90 -16.44
C LYS A 226 -0.22 15.56 -15.83
N LEU A 227 -0.46 15.89 -14.56
CA LEU A 227 -1.67 15.50 -13.84
C LEU A 227 -2.92 16.06 -14.51
N ARG A 228 -3.88 15.18 -14.76
CA ARG A 228 -5.20 15.56 -15.29
C ARG A 228 -6.10 16.03 -14.15
N PRO A 229 -6.83 17.15 -14.29
CA PRO A 229 -7.74 17.64 -13.23
C PRO A 229 -8.76 16.58 -12.78
N LEU A 230 -9.23 15.75 -13.71
CA LEU A 230 -10.16 14.66 -13.40
C LEU A 230 -9.60 13.64 -12.39
N SER A 231 -8.29 13.40 -12.39
CA SER A 231 -7.62 12.51 -11.43
C SER A 231 -7.71 13.02 -10.00
N LEU A 232 -7.73 14.36 -9.80
CA LEU A 232 -7.93 15.00 -8.48
C LEU A 232 -9.34 14.70 -7.95
N ILE A 233 -10.35 14.95 -8.78
CA ILE A 233 -11.76 14.71 -8.43
C ILE A 233 -11.95 13.22 -8.09
N PHE A 234 -11.40 12.35 -8.92
CA PHE A 234 -11.49 10.91 -8.72
C PHE A 234 -10.81 10.46 -7.42
N ALA A 235 -9.61 10.95 -7.12
CA ALA A 235 -8.89 10.61 -5.88
C ALA A 235 -9.68 11.04 -4.64
N GLY A 236 -10.24 12.26 -4.64
CA GLY A 236 -11.08 12.76 -3.57
C GLY A 236 -12.37 11.92 -3.40
N PHE A 237 -13.05 11.61 -4.50
CA PHE A 237 -14.24 10.75 -4.50
C PHE A 237 -13.92 9.34 -3.98
N ALA A 238 -12.84 8.70 -4.48
CA ALA A 238 -12.42 7.38 -4.04
C ALA A 238 -12.08 7.36 -2.54
N LEU A 239 -11.40 8.40 -2.04
CA LEU A 239 -11.07 8.54 -0.63
C LEU A 239 -12.32 8.59 0.26
N VAL A 240 -13.27 9.44 -0.08
CA VAL A 240 -14.53 9.60 0.68
C VAL A 240 -15.36 8.32 0.59
N LEU A 241 -15.58 7.81 -0.60
CA LEU A 241 -16.39 6.61 -0.84
C LEU A 241 -15.86 5.40 -0.08
N THR A 242 -14.56 5.08 -0.25
CA THR A 242 -13.97 3.90 0.40
C THR A 242 -13.95 4.03 1.91
N THR A 243 -13.75 5.24 2.46
CA THR A 243 -13.80 5.49 3.90
C THR A 243 -15.20 5.26 4.46
N LEU A 244 -16.23 5.82 3.81
CA LEU A 244 -17.62 5.64 4.24
C LEU A 244 -18.09 4.18 4.13
N VAL A 245 -17.81 3.54 2.99
CA VAL A 245 -18.19 2.12 2.76
C VAL A 245 -17.47 1.20 3.74
N SER A 246 -16.17 1.40 3.95
CA SER A 246 -15.38 0.59 4.89
C SER A 246 -15.86 0.74 6.32
N GLU A 247 -16.18 1.97 6.76
CA GLU A 247 -16.70 2.20 8.12
C GLU A 247 -18.11 1.64 8.30
N PHE A 248 -19.01 1.82 7.31
CA PHE A 248 -20.34 1.25 7.32
C PHE A 248 -20.31 -0.28 7.40
N PHE A 249 -19.51 -0.90 6.52
CA PHE A 249 -19.37 -2.36 6.47
C PHE A 249 -18.76 -2.94 7.74
N TRP A 250 -17.77 -2.27 8.32
CA TRP A 250 -17.19 -2.65 9.60
C TRP A 250 -18.22 -2.66 10.74
N ARG A 251 -19.02 -1.57 10.86
CA ARG A 251 -20.08 -1.49 11.88
C ARG A 251 -21.15 -2.55 11.67
N PHE A 252 -21.51 -2.81 10.42
CA PHE A 252 -22.43 -3.88 10.07
C PHE A 252 -21.85 -5.24 10.48
N ALA A 253 -20.60 -5.51 10.14
CA ALA A 253 -19.92 -6.76 10.46
C ALA A 253 -19.83 -7.03 11.97
N LEU A 254 -19.48 -6.01 12.76
CA LEU A 254 -19.43 -6.14 14.22
C LEU A 254 -20.77 -6.50 14.85
N ARG A 255 -21.90 -6.01 14.30
CA ARG A 255 -23.24 -6.32 14.81
C ARG A 255 -23.65 -7.78 14.52
N HIS A 256 -23.05 -8.41 13.52
CA HIS A 256 -23.36 -9.78 13.08
C HIS A 256 -22.23 -10.77 13.42
N TYR A 257 -21.20 -10.28 14.12
CA TYR A 257 -20.11 -11.15 14.54
C TYR A 257 -20.60 -12.14 15.61
N GLN A 258 -20.37 -13.42 15.37
CA GLN A 258 -20.56 -14.51 16.33
C GLN A 258 -19.18 -15.06 16.69
N SER A 259 -18.94 -15.22 17.97
CA SER A 259 -17.66 -15.76 18.44
C SER A 259 -17.48 -17.21 17.97
N ALA A 260 -16.26 -17.55 17.54
CA ALA A 260 -15.90 -18.93 17.20
C ALA A 260 -15.75 -19.82 18.45
N SER A 261 -15.82 -19.24 19.65
CA SER A 261 -15.68 -19.94 20.93
C SER A 261 -17.01 -20.26 21.60
N SER A 262 -18.16 -19.95 20.97
CA SER A 262 -19.50 -20.23 21.48
C SER A 262 -20.10 -21.47 20.86
#